data_0ad0d2e278a6b5d74589238855306224
#
_entry.id   0ad0d2e278a6b5d74589238855306224
#
_cell.length_a   1.000
_cell.length_b   1.000
_cell.length_c   1.000
_cell.angle_alpha   90.00
_cell.angle_beta   90.00
_cell.angle_gamma   90.00
#
_symmetry.space_group_name_H-M   'P 1'
#
loop_
_entity.id
_entity.type
_entity.pdbx_description
1 polymer ?
#
loop_
_entity_poly.entity_id
_entity_poly.type
_entity_poly.pdbx_seq_one_letter_code
_entity_poly.pdbx_strand_id
1 'polypeptide(L)'
;ACLTCQKSGDCELQRMAQKLNVRESPFTGCELSPRKREVTPAIVRNMDKCVFCRRCETVCNDMQTVGALGAVRRGFNTTIAPTFDLPLSKTECTYCGQCVAVCPVGALSEKEYINQLLDDISNPDKIVVVQTAPAVRVALGEMFGKEPGTLVTGKMVTALRQLGVDYVFDTDFAADLTIMEEAAEVLDRLSRFLQGDKTVKLPITTSCCPAWVNFYEHQFPDLLDYPSTARSPQQMFGAIAKNYWAEKLNVPREKLVVVSIMPCIAKKFECSRSEFAEKG
;
A
#
# COMPACT_ATOMS: atom_id res chain seq x y z
N ALA A 1 12.80 -9.35 21.42
CA ALA A 1 11.92 -8.76 20.38
C ALA A 1 12.70 -7.96 19.34
N CYS A 2 13.79 -7.24 19.73
CA CYS A 2 14.56 -6.40 18.78
C CYS A 2 15.28 -7.22 17.70
N LEU A 3 15.81 -8.38 18.02
CA LEU A 3 16.56 -9.23 17.08
C LEU A 3 15.69 -9.74 15.91
N THR A 4 14.39 -9.84 16.09
CA THR A 4 13.44 -10.31 15.07
C THR A 4 12.53 -9.19 14.55
N CYS A 5 12.87 -7.94 14.86
CA CYS A 5 12.05 -6.78 14.49
C CYS A 5 12.56 -6.17 13.18
N GLN A 6 11.69 -6.00 12.19
CA GLN A 6 12.02 -5.34 10.92
C GLN A 6 12.55 -3.90 11.09
N LYS A 7 12.22 -3.24 12.22
CA LYS A 7 12.69 -1.90 12.56
C LYS A 7 14.03 -1.90 13.32
N SER A 8 14.67 -3.08 13.53
CA SER A 8 15.96 -3.15 14.22
C SER A 8 17.04 -2.42 13.41
N GLY A 9 17.79 -1.56 14.09
CA GLY A 9 18.79 -0.68 13.46
C GLY A 9 18.23 0.68 13.00
N ASP A 10 16.92 0.79 12.72
CA ASP A 10 16.22 2.02 12.36
C ASP A 10 15.04 2.30 13.34
N CYS A 11 15.24 2.02 14.61
CA CYS A 11 14.23 2.19 15.66
C CYS A 11 14.57 3.38 16.54
N GLU A 12 13.66 4.34 16.65
CA GLU A 12 13.86 5.53 17.49
C GLU A 12 14.06 5.15 18.96
N LEU A 13 13.34 4.15 19.49
CA LEU A 13 13.52 3.66 20.85
C LEU A 13 14.94 3.08 21.07
N GLN A 14 15.46 2.27 20.13
CA GLN A 14 16.84 1.75 20.22
C GLN A 14 17.85 2.90 20.22
N ARG A 15 17.70 3.86 19.32
CA ARG A 15 18.57 5.03 19.23
C ARG A 15 18.57 5.86 20.52
N MET A 16 17.40 6.10 21.11
CA MET A 16 17.29 6.83 22.37
C MET A 16 17.88 6.06 23.54
N ALA A 17 17.61 4.76 23.65
CA ALA A 17 18.19 3.90 24.68
C ALA A 17 19.72 3.89 24.62
N GLN A 18 20.29 3.79 23.41
CA GLN A 18 21.75 3.85 23.21
C GLN A 18 22.31 5.23 23.59
N LYS A 19 21.69 6.31 23.13
CA LYS A 19 22.13 7.68 23.40
C LYS A 19 22.13 8.00 24.91
N LEU A 20 21.15 7.48 25.65
CA LEU A 20 20.99 7.71 27.09
C LEU A 20 21.64 6.60 27.94
N ASN A 21 22.31 5.62 27.29
CA ASN A 21 22.91 4.46 27.95
C ASN A 21 21.95 3.69 28.88
N VAL A 22 20.67 3.62 28.50
CA VAL A 22 19.64 2.88 29.25
C VAL A 22 19.76 1.40 28.91
N ARG A 23 20.15 0.60 29.90
CA ARG A 23 20.33 -0.85 29.73
C ARG A 23 19.22 -1.68 30.36
N GLU A 24 18.63 -1.16 31.41
CA GLU A 24 17.57 -1.79 32.18
C GLU A 24 16.47 -0.79 32.51
N SER A 25 15.25 -1.28 32.68
CA SER A 25 14.15 -0.46 33.17
C SER A 25 14.19 -0.45 34.70
N PRO A 26 14.31 0.73 35.35
CA PRO A 26 14.27 0.83 36.80
C PRO A 26 12.85 0.64 37.37
N PHE A 27 11.84 0.61 36.50
CA PHE A 27 10.44 0.49 36.90
C PHE A 27 10.00 -0.97 36.83
N THR A 28 9.60 -1.52 37.97
CA THR A 28 8.88 -2.76 38.06
C THR A 28 7.38 -2.46 38.02
N GLY A 29 6.66 -3.11 37.12
CA GLY A 29 5.23 -2.88 36.93
C GLY A 29 4.49 -4.19 36.68
N CYS A 30 3.19 -4.10 36.45
CA CYS A 30 2.40 -5.23 36.01
C CYS A 30 2.93 -5.77 34.68
N GLU A 31 3.04 -7.08 34.54
CA GLU A 31 3.22 -7.69 33.24
C GLU A 31 2.05 -7.31 32.33
N LEU A 32 2.38 -6.72 31.18
CA LEU A 32 1.36 -6.38 30.20
C LEU A 32 0.86 -7.67 29.57
N SER A 33 -0.45 -7.85 29.56
CA SER A 33 -1.05 -8.93 28.78
C SER A 33 -0.61 -8.84 27.32
N PRO A 34 -0.39 -9.95 26.61
CA PRO A 34 -0.10 -9.93 25.19
C PRO A 34 -1.11 -9.05 24.44
N ARG A 35 -0.60 -8.11 23.67
CA ARG A 35 -1.43 -7.19 22.90
C ARG A 35 -1.74 -7.79 21.53
N LYS A 36 -2.79 -7.30 20.92
CA LYS A 36 -3.25 -7.80 19.62
C LYS A 36 -2.18 -7.67 18.54
N ARG A 37 -1.99 -8.76 17.81
CA ARG A 37 -1.31 -8.78 16.53
C ARG A 37 -2.34 -8.98 15.44
N GLU A 38 -2.29 -8.13 14.41
CA GLU A 38 -3.16 -8.19 13.26
C GLU A 38 -2.33 -8.09 11.97
N VAL A 39 -2.67 -8.90 11.00
CA VAL A 39 -2.06 -8.88 9.67
C VAL A 39 -3.18 -8.65 8.66
N THR A 40 -3.11 -7.54 7.95
CA THR A 40 -3.99 -7.25 6.81
C THR A 40 -3.20 -7.44 5.51
N PRO A 41 -3.83 -7.37 4.33
CA PRO A 41 -3.09 -7.40 3.07
C PRO A 41 -2.04 -6.28 2.92
N ALA A 42 -2.21 -5.16 3.61
CA ALA A 42 -1.38 -3.96 3.46
C ALA A 42 -0.54 -3.63 4.70
N ILE A 43 -1.13 -3.75 5.90
CA ILE A 43 -0.55 -3.28 7.17
C ILE A 43 -0.48 -4.43 8.18
N VAL A 44 0.66 -4.52 8.87
CA VAL A 44 0.86 -5.40 10.02
C VAL A 44 0.85 -4.54 11.28
N ARG A 45 0.01 -4.90 12.26
CA ARG A 45 -0.03 -4.30 13.60
C ARG A 45 0.47 -5.31 14.63
N ASN A 46 1.52 -4.95 15.36
CA ASN A 46 2.03 -5.72 16.48
C ASN A 46 2.14 -4.79 17.71
N MET A 47 1.09 -4.74 18.48
CA MET A 47 0.97 -3.78 19.57
C MET A 47 1.84 -4.09 20.78
N ASP A 48 2.47 -5.29 20.85
CA ASP A 48 3.49 -5.59 21.87
C ASP A 48 4.74 -4.71 21.73
N LYS A 49 4.98 -4.16 20.52
CA LYS A 49 6.10 -3.27 20.23
C LYS A 49 5.73 -1.79 20.40
N CYS A 50 4.48 -1.47 20.73
CA CYS A 50 4.00 -0.09 20.80
C CYS A 50 4.53 0.63 22.04
N VAL A 51 5.17 1.79 21.85
CA VAL A 51 5.65 2.71 22.91
C VAL A 51 4.63 3.79 23.27
N PHE A 52 3.44 3.68 22.76
CA PHE A 52 2.32 4.57 23.09
C PHE A 52 2.55 6.07 22.79
N CYS A 53 3.31 6.37 21.74
CA CYS A 53 3.60 7.76 21.35
C CYS A 53 2.43 8.50 20.68
N ARG A 54 1.38 7.80 20.27
CA ARG A 54 0.14 8.29 19.64
C ARG A 54 0.31 8.98 18.26
N ARG A 55 1.49 9.00 17.67
CA ARG A 55 1.72 9.62 16.35
C ARG A 55 0.80 9.05 15.28
N CYS A 56 0.54 7.74 15.30
CA CYS A 56 -0.35 7.08 14.34
C CYS A 56 -1.82 7.51 14.50
N GLU A 57 -2.26 7.79 15.72
CA GLU A 57 -3.58 8.34 16.01
C GLU A 57 -3.69 9.76 15.45
N THR A 58 -2.75 10.63 15.78
CA THR A 58 -2.72 12.02 15.30
C THR A 58 -2.73 12.09 13.77
N VAL A 59 -1.86 11.33 13.09
CA VAL A 59 -1.83 11.35 11.62
C VAL A 59 -3.12 10.81 11.02
N CYS A 60 -3.75 9.80 11.63
CA CYS A 60 -4.99 9.22 11.14
C CYS A 60 -6.19 10.16 11.30
N ASN A 61 -6.26 10.85 12.44
CA ASN A 61 -7.42 11.68 12.80
C ASN A 61 -7.27 13.10 12.27
N ASP A 62 -6.14 13.76 12.53
CA ASP A 62 -5.99 15.20 12.31
C ASP A 62 -5.48 15.51 10.89
N MET A 63 -4.64 14.64 10.31
CA MET A 63 -4.06 14.87 8.99
C MET A 63 -4.80 14.14 7.87
N GLN A 64 -5.17 12.87 8.09
CA GLN A 64 -5.88 12.06 7.08
C GLN A 64 -7.39 12.12 7.23
N THR A 65 -7.89 12.61 8.36
CA THR A 65 -9.34 12.73 8.68
C THR A 65 -10.12 11.40 8.56
N VAL A 66 -9.41 10.27 8.67
CA VAL A 66 -10.02 8.93 8.54
C VAL A 66 -10.62 8.44 9.85
N GLY A 67 -9.99 8.75 10.98
CA GLY A 67 -10.52 8.42 12.32
C GLY A 67 -10.48 6.94 12.69
N ALA A 68 -9.67 6.11 11.99
CA ALA A 68 -9.68 4.67 12.22
C ALA A 68 -8.90 4.22 13.47
N LEU A 69 -8.04 5.05 14.03
CA LEU A 69 -7.17 4.70 15.16
C LEU A 69 -7.37 5.67 16.32
N GLY A 70 -7.42 5.12 17.53
CA GLY A 70 -7.49 5.89 18.76
C GLY A 70 -6.94 5.12 19.95
N ALA A 71 -6.74 5.82 21.09
CA ALA A 71 -6.41 5.17 22.35
C ALA A 71 -7.65 4.44 22.88
N VAL A 72 -7.54 3.12 23.05
CA VAL A 72 -8.60 2.30 23.63
C VAL A 72 -8.14 1.71 24.96
N ARG A 73 -9.11 1.35 25.84
CA ARG A 73 -8.87 0.90 27.20
C ARG A 73 -8.23 2.01 28.07
N ARG A 74 -7.71 1.67 29.25
CA ARG A 74 -7.10 2.64 30.19
C ARG A 74 -6.04 2.00 31.05
N GLY A 75 -5.23 2.83 31.73
CA GLY A 75 -4.12 2.41 32.58
C GLY A 75 -3.09 1.57 31.80
N PHE A 76 -2.52 0.58 32.41
CA PHE A 76 -1.51 -0.29 31.79
C PHE A 76 -2.03 -1.08 30.58
N ASN A 77 -3.35 -1.25 30.46
CA ASN A 77 -3.98 -1.95 29.33
C ASN A 77 -4.25 -1.04 28.14
N THR A 78 -3.93 0.24 28.21
CA THR A 78 -4.12 1.16 27.09
C THR A 78 -3.35 0.71 25.87
N THR A 79 -3.99 0.76 24.70
CA THR A 79 -3.38 0.46 23.41
C THR A 79 -3.94 1.36 22.34
N ILE A 80 -3.22 1.51 21.21
CA ILE A 80 -3.78 2.20 20.03
C ILE A 80 -4.43 1.14 19.15
N ALA A 81 -5.71 1.32 18.93
CA ALA A 81 -6.53 0.38 18.14
C ALA A 81 -7.71 1.10 17.49
N PRO A 82 -8.40 0.46 16.56
CA PRO A 82 -9.73 0.90 16.15
C PRO A 82 -10.74 0.80 17.30
N THR A 83 -11.86 1.49 17.14
CA THR A 83 -13.00 1.43 18.07
C THR A 83 -13.39 -0.01 18.38
N PHE A 84 -13.62 -0.29 19.67
CA PHE A 84 -13.91 -1.64 20.18
C PHE A 84 -12.86 -2.71 19.86
N ASP A 85 -11.64 -2.29 19.52
CA ASP A 85 -10.53 -3.19 19.11
C ASP A 85 -10.91 -4.10 17.93
N LEU A 86 -11.73 -3.59 17.02
CA LEU A 86 -12.12 -4.27 15.79
C LEU A 86 -10.90 -4.48 14.86
N PRO A 87 -10.96 -5.43 13.93
CA PRO A 87 -9.99 -5.51 12.85
C PRO A 87 -10.04 -4.25 11.95
N LEU A 88 -8.90 -3.82 11.41
CA LEU A 88 -8.85 -2.69 10.46
C LEU A 88 -9.81 -2.87 9.27
N SER A 89 -10.01 -4.11 8.83
CA SER A 89 -10.93 -4.46 7.74
C SER A 89 -12.43 -4.26 8.08
N LYS A 90 -12.74 -3.95 9.33
CA LYS A 90 -14.11 -3.68 9.81
C LYS A 90 -14.28 -2.22 10.27
N THR A 91 -13.41 -1.35 9.81
CA THR A 91 -13.37 0.07 10.17
C THR A 91 -13.22 0.95 8.93
N GLU A 92 -13.29 2.25 9.11
CA GLU A 92 -13.12 3.26 8.04
C GLU A 92 -11.66 3.36 7.53
N CYS A 93 -10.80 2.39 7.86
CA CYS A 93 -9.39 2.42 7.47
C CYS A 93 -9.23 2.39 5.95
N THR A 94 -8.58 3.39 5.40
CA THR A 94 -8.31 3.54 3.96
C THR A 94 -7.03 2.84 3.50
N TYR A 95 -6.30 2.20 4.42
CA TYR A 95 -4.99 1.57 4.16
C TYR A 95 -3.94 2.52 3.57
N CYS A 96 -4.06 3.83 3.80
CA CYS A 96 -3.14 4.84 3.25
C CYS A 96 -1.67 4.68 3.70
N GLY A 97 -1.41 3.96 4.81
CA GLY A 97 -0.07 3.68 5.31
C GLY A 97 0.58 4.80 6.11
N GLN A 98 -0.08 5.95 6.30
CA GLN A 98 0.53 7.09 7.03
C GLN A 98 0.86 6.74 8.49
N CYS A 99 0.05 5.90 9.12
CA CYS A 99 0.32 5.41 10.47
C CYS A 99 1.60 4.54 10.55
N VAL A 100 1.94 3.84 9.46
CA VAL A 100 3.21 3.09 9.34
C VAL A 100 4.38 4.05 9.22
N ALA A 101 4.26 5.07 8.35
CA ALA A 101 5.32 6.05 8.09
C ALA A 101 5.75 6.82 9.35
N VAL A 102 4.80 7.15 10.24
CA VAL A 102 5.09 7.90 11.47
C VAL A 102 5.42 7.03 12.68
N CYS A 103 5.33 5.70 12.56
CA CYS A 103 5.60 4.81 13.68
C CYS A 103 7.11 4.77 14.00
N PRO A 104 7.54 5.22 15.20
CA PRO A 104 8.96 5.30 15.53
C PRO A 104 9.59 3.94 15.87
N VAL A 105 8.76 2.91 15.95
CA VAL A 105 9.13 1.54 16.32
C VAL A 105 8.49 0.52 15.36
N GLY A 106 8.70 -0.77 15.58
CA GLY A 106 8.11 -1.82 14.74
C GLY A 106 6.68 -2.25 15.15
N ALA A 107 5.86 -1.34 15.71
CA ALA A 107 4.49 -1.65 16.08
C ALA A 107 3.54 -1.66 14.88
N LEU A 108 3.81 -0.80 13.91
CA LEU A 108 3.14 -0.75 12.63
C LEU A 108 4.18 -0.91 11.52
N SER A 109 3.92 -1.79 10.59
CA SER A 109 4.76 -2.00 9.41
C SER A 109 3.89 -2.36 8.20
N GLU A 110 4.45 -2.21 7.01
CA GLU A 110 3.83 -2.75 5.81
C GLU A 110 3.84 -4.28 5.82
N LYS A 111 2.86 -4.87 5.17
CA LYS A 111 2.86 -6.31 4.90
C LYS A 111 3.92 -6.61 3.83
N GLU A 112 4.87 -7.45 4.17
CA GLU A 112 5.97 -7.83 3.30
C GLU A 112 5.57 -9.02 2.40
N TYR A 113 5.99 -8.98 1.13
CA TYR A 113 5.77 -10.01 0.12
C TYR A 113 7.09 -10.47 -0.56
N ILE A 114 8.24 -10.08 0.01
CA ILE A 114 9.55 -10.37 -0.58
C ILE A 114 9.80 -11.88 -0.69
N ASN A 115 9.52 -12.62 0.38
CA ASN A 115 9.73 -14.08 0.36
C ASN A 115 8.85 -14.75 -0.71
N GLN A 116 7.60 -14.33 -0.84
CA GLN A 116 6.72 -14.85 -1.90
C GLN A 116 7.28 -14.55 -3.29
N LEU A 117 7.82 -13.34 -3.51
CA LEU A 117 8.47 -13.00 -4.78
C LEU A 117 9.68 -13.87 -5.05
N LEU A 118 10.53 -14.12 -4.07
CA LEU A 118 11.72 -14.98 -4.21
C LEU A 118 11.34 -16.43 -4.51
N ASP A 119 10.28 -16.93 -3.87
CA ASP A 119 9.72 -18.26 -4.15
C ASP A 119 9.18 -18.33 -5.58
N ASP A 120 8.49 -17.29 -6.04
CA ASP A 120 7.95 -17.20 -7.39
C ASP A 120 9.07 -17.14 -8.45
N ILE A 121 10.11 -16.35 -8.22
CA ILE A 121 11.30 -16.27 -9.09
C ILE A 121 12.04 -17.62 -9.17
N SER A 122 12.10 -18.36 -8.06
CA SER A 122 12.79 -19.65 -7.99
C SER A 122 11.99 -20.79 -8.62
N ASN A 123 10.73 -20.59 -8.94
CA ASN A 123 9.85 -21.60 -9.47
C ASN A 123 9.88 -21.61 -11.03
N PRO A 124 10.44 -22.67 -11.66
CA PRO A 124 10.59 -22.72 -13.12
C PRO A 124 9.24 -22.81 -13.89
N ASP A 125 8.15 -23.11 -13.19
CA ASP A 125 6.81 -23.15 -13.78
C ASP A 125 6.13 -21.79 -13.84
N LYS A 126 6.73 -20.74 -13.27
CA LYS A 126 6.18 -19.40 -13.20
C LYS A 126 6.98 -18.43 -14.06
N ILE A 127 6.28 -17.45 -14.61
CA ILE A 127 6.88 -16.30 -15.30
C ILE A 127 6.60 -15.06 -14.46
N VAL A 128 7.63 -14.41 -14.00
CA VAL A 128 7.53 -13.24 -13.12
C VAL A 128 7.64 -11.96 -13.95
N VAL A 129 6.57 -11.20 -13.95
CA VAL A 129 6.45 -9.91 -14.63
C VAL A 129 6.37 -8.80 -13.61
N VAL A 130 7.30 -7.86 -13.66
CA VAL A 130 7.35 -6.72 -12.73
C VAL A 130 6.91 -5.44 -13.43
N GLN A 131 6.09 -4.64 -12.77
CA GLN A 131 5.85 -3.24 -13.10
C GLN A 131 6.45 -2.32 -12.02
N THR A 132 7.07 -1.23 -12.42
CA THR A 132 7.71 -0.28 -11.50
C THR A 132 7.01 1.08 -11.55
N ALA A 133 6.72 1.65 -10.37
CA ALA A 133 6.18 3.00 -10.28
C ALA A 133 7.22 4.06 -10.66
N PRO A 134 6.82 5.20 -11.25
CA PRO A 134 7.71 6.31 -11.61
C PRO A 134 8.56 6.80 -10.43
N ALA A 135 8.00 6.89 -9.24
CA ALA A 135 8.68 7.37 -8.04
C ALA A 135 9.86 6.49 -7.60
N VAL A 136 9.84 5.19 -7.89
CA VAL A 136 10.91 4.27 -7.47
C VAL A 136 12.24 4.61 -8.15
N ARG A 137 12.21 4.97 -9.44
CA ARG A 137 13.42 5.28 -10.22
C ARG A 137 14.18 6.54 -9.74
N VAL A 138 13.50 7.45 -9.05
CA VAL A 138 14.11 8.69 -8.52
C VAL A 138 14.51 8.55 -7.04
N ALA A 139 13.87 7.67 -6.28
CA ALA A 139 14.17 7.47 -4.86
C ALA A 139 15.23 6.38 -4.63
N LEU A 140 15.25 5.34 -5.47
CA LEU A 140 16.14 4.18 -5.30
C LEU A 140 17.63 4.56 -5.27
N GLY A 141 18.04 5.57 -6.04
CA GLY A 141 19.43 6.02 -6.11
C GLY A 141 20.00 6.47 -4.77
N GLU A 142 19.18 7.11 -3.94
CA GLU A 142 19.58 7.62 -2.62
C GLU A 142 20.00 6.49 -1.68
N MET A 143 19.33 5.34 -1.73
CA MET A 143 19.70 4.15 -0.93
C MET A 143 21.09 3.60 -1.27
N PHE A 144 21.62 3.94 -2.43
CA PHE A 144 22.94 3.57 -2.91
C PHE A 144 23.93 4.76 -2.94
N GLY A 145 23.68 5.77 -2.13
CA GLY A 145 24.57 6.93 -1.96
C GLY A 145 24.66 7.84 -3.19
N LYS A 146 23.64 7.86 -4.04
CA LYS A 146 23.52 8.84 -5.13
C LYS A 146 22.87 10.13 -4.61
N GLU A 147 23.12 11.21 -5.32
CA GLU A 147 22.45 12.48 -5.02
C GLU A 147 20.91 12.34 -5.14
N PRO A 148 20.15 13.01 -4.26
CA PRO A 148 18.70 12.99 -4.30
C PRO A 148 18.14 13.30 -5.69
N GLY A 149 17.13 12.54 -6.13
CA GLY A 149 16.51 12.71 -7.43
C GLY A 149 17.30 12.14 -8.62
N THR A 150 18.43 11.47 -8.40
CA THR A 150 19.19 10.83 -9.49
C THR A 150 18.36 9.73 -10.14
N LEU A 151 18.12 9.85 -11.46
CA LEU A 151 17.41 8.84 -12.24
C LEU A 151 18.25 7.57 -12.39
N VAL A 152 17.73 6.45 -11.92
CA VAL A 152 18.40 5.14 -11.95
C VAL A 152 17.61 4.07 -12.71
N THR A 153 16.73 4.47 -13.63
CA THR A 153 15.81 3.57 -14.36
C THR A 153 16.53 2.36 -14.98
N GLY A 154 17.57 2.57 -15.78
CA GLY A 154 18.30 1.49 -16.42
C GLY A 154 18.98 0.54 -15.42
N LYS A 155 19.54 1.09 -14.33
CA LYS A 155 20.16 0.29 -13.26
C LYS A 155 19.13 -0.52 -12.50
N MET A 156 17.98 0.04 -12.21
CA MET A 156 16.87 -0.65 -11.56
C MET A 156 16.38 -1.83 -12.42
N VAL A 157 16.15 -1.62 -13.71
CA VAL A 157 15.73 -2.68 -14.63
C VAL A 157 16.78 -3.78 -14.70
N THR A 158 18.07 -3.43 -14.80
CA THR A 158 19.16 -4.41 -14.82
C THR A 158 19.21 -5.21 -13.51
N ALA A 159 19.07 -4.56 -12.36
CA ALA A 159 19.08 -5.23 -11.07
C ALA A 159 17.92 -6.23 -10.94
N LEU A 160 16.71 -5.85 -11.34
CA LEU A 160 15.54 -6.73 -11.33
C LEU A 160 15.74 -7.97 -12.22
N ARG A 161 16.32 -7.79 -13.41
CA ARG A 161 16.67 -8.92 -14.30
C ARG A 161 17.73 -9.83 -13.70
N GLN A 162 18.73 -9.26 -13.02
CA GLN A 162 19.78 -10.03 -12.32
C GLN A 162 19.22 -10.81 -11.12
N LEU A 163 18.13 -10.35 -10.50
CA LEU A 163 17.42 -11.09 -9.46
C LEU A 163 16.62 -12.28 -10.00
N GLY A 164 16.45 -12.39 -11.33
CA GLY A 164 15.73 -13.48 -11.96
C GLY A 164 14.30 -13.12 -12.41
N VAL A 165 13.96 -11.84 -12.47
CA VAL A 165 12.68 -11.39 -13.04
C VAL A 165 12.71 -11.55 -14.55
N ASP A 166 11.69 -12.20 -15.12
CA ASP A 166 11.61 -12.48 -16.56
C ASP A 166 11.34 -11.23 -17.39
N TYR A 167 10.38 -10.41 -16.95
CA TYR A 167 10.00 -9.19 -17.67
C TYR A 167 9.85 -8.01 -16.71
N VAL A 168 10.39 -6.87 -17.11
CA VAL A 168 10.29 -5.61 -16.35
C VAL A 168 9.64 -4.55 -17.24
N PHE A 169 8.55 -3.99 -16.77
CA PHE A 169 7.77 -2.95 -17.43
C PHE A 169 7.68 -1.68 -16.57
N ASP A 170 7.31 -0.60 -17.22
CA ASP A 170 7.01 0.67 -16.59
C ASP A 170 5.48 0.82 -16.39
N THR A 171 5.06 1.22 -15.21
CA THR A 171 3.65 1.51 -14.93
C THR A 171 3.14 2.71 -15.74
N ASP A 172 4.03 3.59 -16.26
CA ASP A 172 3.64 4.71 -17.12
C ASP A 172 2.88 4.26 -18.37
N PHE A 173 3.22 3.09 -18.94
CA PHE A 173 2.44 2.50 -20.02
C PHE A 173 0.96 2.33 -19.65
N ALA A 174 0.68 1.81 -18.45
CA ALA A 174 -0.68 1.64 -17.98
C ALA A 174 -1.32 2.96 -17.50
N ALA A 175 -0.50 3.94 -17.11
CA ALA A 175 -0.97 5.29 -16.82
C ALA A 175 -1.46 5.99 -18.08
N ASP A 176 -0.76 5.86 -19.20
CA ASP A 176 -1.22 6.36 -20.50
C ASP A 176 -2.56 5.74 -20.91
N LEU A 177 -2.73 4.44 -20.69
CA LEU A 177 -4.01 3.78 -20.92
C LEU A 177 -5.10 4.32 -20.00
N THR A 178 -4.80 4.53 -18.70
CA THR A 178 -5.75 5.15 -17.76
C THR A 178 -6.17 6.53 -18.23
N ILE A 179 -5.24 7.35 -18.72
CA ILE A 179 -5.54 8.68 -19.27
C ILE A 179 -6.50 8.58 -20.46
N MET A 180 -6.28 7.62 -21.35
CA MET A 180 -7.17 7.42 -22.52
C MET A 180 -8.58 7.02 -22.10
N GLU A 181 -8.73 6.11 -21.17
CA GLU A 181 -10.03 5.66 -20.66
C GLU A 181 -10.75 6.78 -19.90
N GLU A 182 -10.05 7.47 -18.98
CA GLU A 182 -10.64 8.59 -18.23
C GLU A 182 -11.00 9.76 -19.14
N ALA A 183 -10.20 10.08 -20.15
CA ALA A 183 -10.50 11.13 -21.11
C ALA A 183 -11.74 10.79 -21.94
N ALA A 184 -11.87 9.53 -22.38
CA ALA A 184 -13.07 9.08 -23.10
C ALA A 184 -14.33 9.19 -22.20
N GLU A 185 -14.22 8.80 -20.94
CA GLU A 185 -15.31 8.93 -19.96
C GLU A 185 -15.69 10.38 -19.72
N VAL A 186 -14.71 11.30 -19.59
CA VAL A 186 -14.96 12.75 -19.43
C VAL A 186 -15.71 13.30 -20.64
N LEU A 187 -15.27 12.95 -21.86
CA LEU A 187 -15.91 13.41 -23.10
C LEU A 187 -17.35 12.89 -23.21
N ASP A 188 -17.60 11.64 -22.89
CA ASP A 188 -18.94 11.06 -22.86
C ASP A 188 -19.84 11.80 -21.85
N ARG A 189 -19.38 11.90 -20.59
CA ARG A 189 -20.15 12.57 -19.52
C ARG A 189 -20.42 14.04 -19.89
N LEU A 190 -19.45 14.78 -20.42
CA LEU A 190 -19.61 16.15 -20.81
C LEU A 190 -20.61 16.30 -21.98
N SER A 191 -20.51 15.44 -23.00
CA SER A 191 -21.44 15.43 -24.13
C SER A 191 -22.88 15.22 -23.70
N ARG A 192 -23.12 14.24 -22.86
CA ARG A 192 -24.45 13.93 -22.30
C ARG A 192 -24.97 15.07 -21.43
N PHE A 193 -24.12 15.66 -20.60
CA PHE A 193 -24.49 16.83 -19.76
C PHE A 193 -24.92 18.02 -20.61
N LEU A 194 -24.20 18.32 -21.70
CA LEU A 194 -24.54 19.40 -22.62
C LEU A 194 -25.83 19.13 -23.39
N GLN A 195 -26.20 17.86 -23.58
CA GLN A 195 -27.48 17.44 -24.17
C GLN A 195 -28.65 17.49 -23.16
N GLY A 196 -28.38 17.88 -21.92
CA GLY A 196 -29.40 18.02 -20.88
C GLY A 196 -29.68 16.75 -20.06
N ASP A 197 -28.82 15.74 -20.14
CA ASP A 197 -28.91 14.53 -19.32
C ASP A 197 -28.56 14.86 -17.86
N LYS A 198 -29.56 14.90 -17.00
CA LYS A 198 -29.43 15.20 -15.57
C LYS A 198 -28.93 14.03 -14.73
N THR A 199 -28.80 12.85 -15.30
CA THR A 199 -28.29 11.67 -14.59
C THR A 199 -26.76 11.68 -14.48
N VAL A 200 -26.10 12.40 -15.37
CA VAL A 200 -24.63 12.54 -15.40
C VAL A 200 -24.14 13.39 -14.24
N LYS A 201 -23.12 12.92 -13.55
CA LYS A 201 -22.48 13.64 -12.45
C LYS A 201 -21.16 14.28 -12.89
N LEU A 202 -21.01 15.55 -12.56
CA LEU A 202 -19.80 16.35 -12.76
C LEU A 202 -19.51 17.18 -11.50
N PRO A 203 -18.24 17.47 -11.15
CA PRO A 203 -17.03 17.05 -11.86
C PRO A 203 -16.76 15.55 -11.73
N ILE A 204 -15.93 15.00 -12.62
CA ILE A 204 -15.37 13.66 -12.46
C ILE A 204 -14.13 13.73 -11.58
N THR A 205 -13.95 12.78 -10.67
CA THR A 205 -12.73 12.62 -9.86
C THR A 205 -12.00 11.36 -10.29
N THR A 206 -10.68 11.39 -10.34
CA THR A 206 -9.89 10.22 -10.73
C THR A 206 -9.89 9.14 -9.65
N SER A 207 -9.75 7.88 -10.04
CA SER A 207 -9.82 6.69 -9.17
C SER A 207 -8.49 5.94 -9.03
N CYS A 208 -7.37 6.53 -9.48
CA CYS A 208 -6.06 5.89 -9.46
C CYS A 208 -5.46 5.67 -8.06
N CYS A 209 -5.95 6.37 -7.03
CA CYS A 209 -5.51 6.23 -5.64
C CYS A 209 -6.46 5.34 -4.84
N PRO A 210 -6.06 4.09 -4.47
CA PRO A 210 -6.96 3.19 -3.76
C PRO A 210 -7.32 3.65 -2.35
N ALA A 211 -6.46 4.43 -1.67
CA ALA A 211 -6.82 5.02 -0.39
C ALA A 211 -7.90 6.09 -0.53
N TRP A 212 -7.85 6.88 -1.61
CA TRP A 212 -8.89 7.84 -1.96
C TRP A 212 -10.22 7.15 -2.27
N VAL A 213 -10.18 6.07 -3.06
CA VAL A 213 -11.39 5.28 -3.38
C VAL A 213 -12.03 4.72 -2.10
N ASN A 214 -11.23 4.10 -1.20
CA ASN A 214 -11.74 3.63 0.08
C ASN A 214 -12.31 4.76 0.95
N PHE A 215 -11.64 5.91 0.99
CA PHE A 215 -12.13 7.07 1.73
C PHE A 215 -13.49 7.53 1.17
N TYR A 216 -13.62 7.55 -0.15
CA TYR A 216 -14.84 7.94 -0.84
C TYR A 216 -15.99 6.97 -0.55
N GLU A 217 -15.72 5.66 -0.62
CA GLU A 217 -16.70 4.60 -0.32
C GLU A 217 -17.22 4.68 1.12
N HIS A 218 -16.36 5.04 2.09
CA HIS A 218 -16.73 5.10 3.50
C HIS A 218 -17.39 6.42 3.88
N GLN A 219 -16.87 7.55 3.41
CA GLN A 219 -17.31 8.86 3.88
C GLN A 219 -18.38 9.51 3.00
N PHE A 220 -18.43 9.13 1.72
CA PHE A 220 -19.30 9.74 0.72
C PHE A 220 -20.03 8.69 -0.14
N PRO A 221 -20.74 7.72 0.47
CA PRO A 221 -21.40 6.65 -0.28
C PRO A 221 -22.45 7.16 -1.27
N ASP A 222 -23.07 8.32 -1.00
CA ASP A 222 -24.07 8.94 -1.87
C ASP A 222 -23.47 9.63 -3.11
N LEU A 223 -22.14 9.74 -3.18
CA LEU A 223 -21.41 10.43 -4.25
C LEU A 223 -20.60 9.48 -5.14
N LEU A 224 -20.84 8.17 -5.08
CA LEU A 224 -20.06 7.15 -5.81
C LEU A 224 -20.20 7.24 -7.33
N ASP A 225 -21.14 8.01 -7.85
CA ASP A 225 -21.30 8.27 -9.28
C ASP A 225 -20.32 9.34 -9.84
N TYR A 226 -19.60 10.06 -8.96
CA TYR A 226 -18.66 11.10 -9.38
C TYR A 226 -17.28 10.56 -9.77
N PRO A 227 -16.68 9.58 -9.03
CA PRO A 227 -15.40 9.02 -9.43
C PRO A 227 -15.42 8.39 -10.81
N SER A 228 -14.26 8.40 -11.47
CA SER A 228 -14.04 7.65 -12.71
C SER A 228 -14.25 6.16 -12.47
N THR A 229 -14.81 5.49 -13.46
CA THR A 229 -14.97 4.03 -13.49
C THR A 229 -13.68 3.31 -13.91
N ALA A 230 -12.66 4.05 -14.33
CA ALA A 230 -11.37 3.50 -14.73
C ALA A 230 -10.65 2.86 -13.53
N ARG A 231 -9.97 1.75 -13.79
CA ARG A 231 -9.08 1.12 -12.79
C ARG A 231 -7.79 1.94 -12.63
N SER A 232 -7.11 1.75 -11.51
CA SER A 232 -5.79 2.35 -11.33
C SER A 232 -4.80 1.84 -12.39
N PRO A 233 -3.74 2.60 -12.73
CA PRO A 233 -2.68 2.13 -13.63
C PRO A 233 -2.11 0.77 -13.24
N GLN A 234 -1.96 0.51 -11.92
CA GLN A 234 -1.52 -0.79 -11.43
C GLN A 234 -2.47 -1.91 -11.85
N GLN A 235 -3.77 -1.73 -11.68
CA GLN A 235 -4.77 -2.74 -12.02
C GLN A 235 -4.97 -2.88 -13.53
N MET A 236 -4.86 -1.79 -14.28
CA MET A 236 -4.88 -1.85 -15.74
C MET A 236 -3.69 -2.63 -16.29
N PHE A 237 -2.48 -2.39 -15.76
CA PHE A 237 -1.31 -3.20 -16.13
C PHE A 237 -1.53 -4.67 -15.82
N GLY A 238 -2.04 -4.99 -14.62
CA GLY A 238 -2.33 -6.36 -14.21
C GLY A 238 -3.29 -7.07 -15.18
N ALA A 239 -4.35 -6.39 -15.60
CA ALA A 239 -5.33 -6.92 -16.55
C ALA A 239 -4.70 -7.18 -17.93
N ILE A 240 -3.91 -6.24 -18.45
CA ILE A 240 -3.23 -6.39 -19.74
C ILE A 240 -2.17 -7.52 -19.68
N ALA A 241 -1.38 -7.55 -18.60
CA ALA A 241 -0.37 -8.59 -18.44
C ALA A 241 -1.00 -9.99 -18.38
N LYS A 242 -2.05 -10.15 -17.61
CA LYS A 242 -2.74 -11.42 -17.41
C LYS A 242 -3.53 -11.90 -18.64
N ASN A 243 -4.04 -10.99 -19.46
CA ASN A 243 -4.81 -11.33 -20.66
C ASN A 243 -3.95 -11.27 -21.92
N TYR A 244 -3.63 -10.06 -22.36
CA TYR A 244 -2.93 -9.84 -23.63
C TYR A 244 -1.49 -10.38 -23.64
N TRP A 245 -0.70 -10.08 -22.58
CA TRP A 245 0.70 -10.50 -22.57
C TRP A 245 0.86 -12.00 -22.36
N ALA A 246 0.03 -12.62 -21.51
CA ALA A 246 0.02 -14.07 -21.31
C ALA A 246 -0.33 -14.80 -22.62
N GLU A 247 -1.34 -14.32 -23.37
CA GLU A 247 -1.71 -14.84 -24.68
C GLU A 247 -0.55 -14.71 -25.68
N LYS A 248 0.07 -13.54 -25.75
CA LYS A 248 1.21 -13.29 -26.64
C LYS A 248 2.41 -14.17 -26.35
N LEU A 249 2.63 -14.54 -25.09
CA LEU A 249 3.67 -15.48 -24.67
C LEU A 249 3.23 -16.94 -24.84
N ASN A 250 1.96 -17.20 -25.19
CA ASN A 250 1.36 -18.53 -25.21
C ASN A 250 1.51 -19.28 -23.87
N VAL A 251 1.26 -18.58 -22.77
CA VAL A 251 1.39 -19.07 -21.39
C VAL A 251 0.04 -18.99 -20.67
N PRO A 252 -0.34 -20.02 -19.90
CA PRO A 252 -1.52 -19.94 -19.04
C PRO A 252 -1.42 -18.77 -18.05
N ARG A 253 -2.53 -18.06 -17.83
CA ARG A 253 -2.62 -16.90 -16.93
C ARG A 253 -2.12 -17.20 -15.50
N GLU A 254 -2.38 -18.40 -15.02
CA GLU A 254 -2.03 -18.87 -13.68
C GLU A 254 -0.51 -18.97 -13.49
N LYS A 255 0.23 -19.19 -14.57
CA LYS A 255 1.70 -19.24 -14.56
C LYS A 255 2.35 -17.85 -14.58
N LEU A 256 1.63 -16.82 -15.01
CA LEU A 256 2.14 -15.47 -15.08
C LEU A 256 1.91 -14.76 -13.74
N VAL A 257 2.97 -14.46 -13.00
CA VAL A 257 2.94 -13.70 -11.73
C VAL A 257 3.20 -12.23 -12.02
N VAL A 258 2.26 -11.37 -11.70
CA VAL A 258 2.42 -9.91 -11.84
C VAL A 258 2.79 -9.31 -10.50
N VAL A 259 3.93 -8.62 -10.47
CA VAL A 259 4.48 -7.99 -9.27
C VAL A 259 4.55 -6.48 -9.47
N SER A 260 4.07 -5.73 -8.50
CA SER A 260 4.09 -4.26 -8.50
C SER A 260 5.11 -3.75 -7.49
N ILE A 261 6.10 -2.98 -7.96
CA ILE A 261 7.05 -2.27 -7.11
C ILE A 261 6.56 -0.84 -6.97
N MET A 262 5.89 -0.59 -5.84
CA MET A 262 5.16 0.66 -5.58
C MET A 262 5.49 1.20 -4.20
N PRO A 263 5.69 2.52 -4.04
CA PRO A 263 5.83 3.14 -2.72
C PRO A 263 4.50 3.36 -2.01
N CYS A 264 3.42 2.71 -2.46
CA CYS A 264 2.05 2.91 -1.99
C CYS A 264 1.54 1.66 -1.28
N ILE A 265 1.31 1.76 0.04
CA ILE A 265 0.79 0.66 0.85
C ILE A 265 -0.65 0.30 0.47
N ALA A 266 -1.49 1.30 0.15
CA ALA A 266 -2.89 1.08 -0.23
C ALA A 266 -3.03 0.20 -1.49
N LYS A 267 -2.05 0.20 -2.39
CA LYS A 267 -2.06 -0.66 -3.58
C LYS A 267 -1.93 -2.16 -3.25
N LYS A 268 -1.40 -2.52 -2.10
CA LYS A 268 -1.43 -3.90 -1.60
C LYS A 268 -2.85 -4.33 -1.22
N PHE A 269 -3.62 -3.42 -0.61
CA PHE A 269 -5.02 -3.67 -0.32
C PHE A 269 -5.85 -3.70 -1.61
N GLU A 270 -5.61 -2.80 -2.56
CA GLU A 270 -6.27 -2.78 -3.86
C GLU A 270 -6.18 -4.15 -4.57
N CYS A 271 -4.99 -4.76 -4.59
CA CYS A 271 -4.80 -6.09 -5.19
C CYS A 271 -5.59 -7.22 -4.49
N SER A 272 -6.06 -6.99 -3.26
CA SER A 272 -6.83 -7.98 -2.50
C SER A 272 -8.35 -7.80 -2.61
N ARG A 273 -8.81 -6.76 -3.30
CA ARG A 273 -10.25 -6.49 -3.47
C ARG A 273 -10.89 -7.53 -4.40
N SER A 274 -12.03 -8.04 -3.98
CA SER A 274 -12.73 -9.12 -4.69
C SER A 274 -13.24 -8.75 -6.08
N GLU A 275 -13.52 -7.48 -6.32
CA GLU A 275 -13.96 -6.98 -7.63
C GLU A 275 -12.86 -7.01 -8.69
N PHE A 276 -11.59 -7.08 -8.28
CA PHE A 276 -10.47 -7.26 -9.18
C PHE A 276 -10.05 -8.72 -9.34
N ALA A 277 -10.58 -9.61 -8.49
CA ALA A 277 -10.46 -11.05 -8.71
C ALA A 277 -11.26 -11.40 -9.94
N GLU A 278 -10.58 -11.80 -11.00
CA GLU A 278 -11.25 -12.16 -12.24
C GLU A 278 -12.09 -13.40 -12.05
N LYS A 279 -13.32 -13.32 -12.49
CA LYS A 279 -14.21 -14.46 -12.62
C LYS A 279 -13.79 -15.27 -13.84
N GLY A 280 -13.17 -16.40 -13.60
CA GLY A 280 -12.74 -17.37 -14.62
C GLY A 280 -11.26 -17.49 -14.73
#